data_74d4875cbffe9f64aa912644674ae9de
#
_entry.id   74d4875cbffe9f64aa912644674ae9de
#
_cell.length_a   1.000
_cell.length_b   1.000
_cell.length_c   1.000
_cell.angle_alpha   90.00
_cell.angle_beta   90.00
_cell.angle_gamma   90.00
#
_symmetry.space_group_name_H-M   'P 1'
#
loop_
_entity.id
_entity.type
_entity.pdbx_description
1 polymer ?
#
loop_
_entity_poly.entity_id
_entity_poly.type
_entity_poly.pdbx_seq_one_letter_code
_entity_poly.pdbx_strand_id
1 'polypeptide(L)'
;MILDHPVVPLLGRLMMTYIFATSGIGKVFGWSGNVAYMSTRHLPMIPVLLAMAMVIELAGSACLVTGYKARIAAFMMFWYTTTVTVLFHNYWASSEMMAAMQETHFRKNLAIMGGLLMLASSVPGKWARGRRGS
;
A
#
# COMPACT_ATOMS: atom_id res chain seq x y z
N MET A 1 23.46 4.60 18.41
CA MET A 1 22.37 5.61 18.45
C MET A 1 21.03 4.90 18.51
N ILE A 2 19.98 5.50 19.06
CA ILE A 2 18.65 4.85 19.15
C ILE A 2 18.11 4.42 17.77
N LEU A 3 18.45 5.19 16.74
CA LEU A 3 18.04 4.91 15.36
C LEU A 3 18.67 3.65 14.76
N ASP A 4 19.78 3.17 15.32
CA ASP A 4 20.45 1.94 14.88
C ASP A 4 19.85 0.69 15.55
N HIS A 5 18.93 0.89 16.50
CA HIS A 5 18.28 -0.20 17.19
C HIS A 5 17.33 -0.95 16.23
N PRO A 6 17.36 -2.30 16.20
CA PRO A 6 16.59 -3.09 15.26
C PRO A 6 15.05 -2.93 15.37
N VAL A 7 14.56 -2.35 16.47
CA VAL A 7 13.14 -2.03 16.64
C VAL A 7 12.67 -0.92 15.68
N VAL A 8 13.56 0.02 15.33
CA VAL A 8 13.17 1.16 14.49
C VAL A 8 12.72 0.74 13.09
N PRO A 9 13.51 -0.05 12.33
CA PRO A 9 13.04 -0.54 11.03
C PRO A 9 11.85 -1.50 11.14
N LEU A 10 11.73 -2.24 12.24
CA LEU A 10 10.53 -3.07 12.47
C LEU A 10 9.28 -2.21 12.65
N LEU A 11 9.32 -1.19 13.50
CA LEU A 11 8.20 -0.27 13.71
C LEU A 11 7.80 0.41 12.39
N GLY A 12 8.77 0.90 11.61
CA GLY A 12 8.50 1.49 10.31
C GLY A 12 7.75 0.54 9.37
N ARG A 13 8.15 -0.73 9.32
CA ARG A 13 7.46 -1.76 8.52
C ARG A 13 6.04 -2.03 9.04
N LEU A 14 5.86 -2.13 10.35
CA LEU A 14 4.54 -2.36 10.96
C LEU A 14 3.58 -1.18 10.69
N MET A 15 4.05 0.05 10.85
CA MET A 15 3.26 1.25 10.57
C MET A 15 2.85 1.33 9.10
N MET A 16 3.78 1.05 8.19
CA MET A 16 3.51 1.01 6.76
C MET A 16 2.53 -0.11 6.39
N THR A 17 2.67 -1.27 7.02
CA THR A 17 1.79 -2.43 6.80
C THR A 17 0.35 -2.16 7.24
N TYR A 18 0.15 -1.40 8.31
CA TYR A 18 -1.16 -1.21 8.92
C TYR A 18 -2.22 -0.75 7.90
N ILE A 19 -1.91 0.25 7.08
CA ILE A 19 -2.88 0.77 6.11
C ILE A 19 -3.22 -0.25 5.02
N PHE A 20 -2.24 -1.01 4.56
CA PHE A 20 -2.46 -2.02 3.51
C PHE A 20 -3.15 -3.27 4.05
N ALA A 21 -2.78 -3.73 5.23
CA ALA A 21 -3.42 -4.87 5.87
C ALA A 21 -4.90 -4.61 6.16
N THR A 22 -5.22 -3.46 6.75
CA THR A 22 -6.60 -3.06 7.01
C THR A 22 -7.41 -2.88 5.73
N SER A 23 -6.82 -2.30 4.69
CA SER A 23 -7.45 -2.15 3.39
C SER A 23 -7.70 -3.51 2.72
N GLY A 24 -6.72 -4.41 2.72
CA GLY A 24 -6.86 -5.75 2.15
C GLY A 24 -7.92 -6.59 2.88
N ILE A 25 -7.92 -6.57 4.20
CA ILE A 25 -8.93 -7.25 5.03
C ILE A 25 -10.32 -6.65 4.74
N GLY A 26 -10.43 -5.33 4.65
CA GLY A 26 -11.67 -4.65 4.30
C GLY A 26 -12.23 -5.08 2.94
N LYS A 27 -11.38 -5.39 1.98
CA LYS A 27 -11.81 -5.92 0.66
C LYS A 27 -12.32 -7.35 0.75
N VAL A 28 -11.77 -8.18 1.64
CA VAL A 28 -12.27 -9.55 1.87
C VAL A 28 -13.71 -9.53 2.38
N PHE A 29 -14.00 -8.72 3.39
CA PHE A 29 -15.33 -8.67 4.01
C PHE A 29 -16.30 -7.70 3.32
N GLY A 30 -15.81 -6.70 2.60
CA GLY A 30 -16.59 -5.68 1.90
C GLY A 30 -16.55 -5.81 0.38
N TRP A 31 -16.47 -7.02 -0.16
CA TRP A 31 -16.32 -7.28 -1.59
C TRP A 31 -17.35 -6.55 -2.46
N SER A 32 -18.64 -6.72 -2.17
CA SER A 32 -19.71 -6.11 -2.95
C SER A 32 -19.68 -4.58 -2.93
N GLY A 33 -19.38 -3.99 -1.79
CA GLY A 33 -19.22 -2.53 -1.65
C GLY A 33 -18.03 -2.00 -2.45
N ASN A 34 -16.92 -2.73 -2.45
CA ASN A 34 -15.75 -2.37 -3.26
C ASN A 34 -16.03 -2.50 -4.76
N VAL A 35 -16.74 -3.55 -5.18
CA VAL A 35 -17.17 -3.70 -6.58
C VAL A 35 -18.05 -2.52 -6.99
N ALA A 36 -19.03 -2.15 -6.17
CA ALA A 36 -19.91 -1.01 -6.44
C ALA A 36 -19.10 0.31 -6.56
N TYR A 37 -18.16 0.55 -5.65
CA TYR A 37 -17.30 1.73 -5.71
C TYR A 37 -16.44 1.75 -6.98
N MET A 38 -15.80 0.64 -7.34
CA MET A 38 -14.98 0.55 -8.55
C MET A 38 -15.79 0.74 -9.82
N SER A 39 -17.07 0.33 -9.82
CA SER A 39 -17.99 0.53 -10.96
C SER A 39 -18.21 2.00 -11.28
N THR A 40 -18.11 2.89 -10.30
CA THR A 40 -18.20 4.35 -10.51
C THR A 40 -17.05 4.92 -11.34
N ARG A 41 -15.99 4.16 -11.51
CA ARG A 41 -14.79 4.57 -12.27
C ARG A 41 -14.74 3.96 -13.68
N HIS A 42 -15.79 3.24 -14.08
CA HIS A 42 -15.90 2.62 -15.41
C HIS A 42 -14.72 1.70 -15.76
N LEU A 43 -14.16 1.02 -14.75
CA LEU A 43 -13.04 0.11 -14.94
C LEU A 43 -13.49 -1.22 -15.56
N PRO A 44 -12.68 -1.83 -16.44
CA PRO A 44 -12.96 -3.17 -16.96
C PRO A 44 -12.61 -4.24 -15.93
N MET A 45 -13.26 -5.41 -16.02
CA MET A 45 -12.87 -6.61 -15.27
C MET A 45 -12.75 -6.39 -13.76
N ILE A 46 -13.68 -5.64 -13.16
CA ILE A 46 -13.63 -5.22 -11.75
C ILE A 46 -13.34 -6.37 -10.78
N PRO A 47 -13.98 -7.56 -10.86
CA PRO A 47 -13.64 -8.65 -9.93
C PRO A 47 -12.19 -9.09 -9.98
N VAL A 48 -11.58 -9.11 -11.15
CA VAL A 48 -10.17 -9.46 -11.33
C VAL A 48 -9.27 -8.38 -10.74
N LEU A 49 -9.54 -7.12 -11.03
CA LEU A 49 -8.76 -6.00 -10.49
C LEU A 49 -8.85 -5.93 -8.96
N LEU A 50 -10.05 -6.15 -8.41
CA LEU A 50 -10.26 -6.17 -6.96
C LEU A 50 -9.53 -7.33 -6.29
N ALA A 51 -9.58 -8.53 -6.88
CA ALA A 51 -8.84 -9.68 -6.39
C ALA A 51 -7.32 -9.45 -6.43
N MET A 52 -6.80 -8.86 -7.50
CA MET A 52 -5.39 -8.48 -7.60
C MET A 52 -4.99 -7.46 -6.52
N ALA A 53 -5.80 -6.44 -6.32
CA ALA A 53 -5.58 -5.43 -5.27
C ALA A 53 -5.52 -6.09 -3.88
N MET A 54 -6.47 -6.94 -3.58
CA MET A 54 -6.54 -7.68 -2.30
C MET A 54 -5.28 -8.54 -2.09
N VAL A 55 -4.85 -9.28 -3.11
CA VAL A 55 -3.66 -10.13 -3.04
C VAL A 55 -2.40 -9.28 -2.83
N ILE A 56 -2.23 -8.18 -3.57
CA ILE A 56 -1.08 -7.28 -3.42
C ILE A 56 -1.03 -6.69 -2.01
N GLU A 57 -2.15 -6.22 -1.49
CA GLU A 57 -2.23 -5.62 -0.16
C GLU A 57 -1.94 -6.63 0.95
N LEU A 58 -2.53 -7.83 0.90
CA LEU A 58 -2.37 -8.84 1.94
C LEU A 58 -1.00 -9.53 1.86
N ALA A 59 -0.58 -9.98 0.68
CA ALA A 59 0.72 -10.62 0.50
C ALA A 59 1.87 -9.63 0.72
N GLY A 60 1.74 -8.40 0.21
CA GLY A 60 2.70 -7.33 0.46
C GLY A 60 2.83 -7.01 1.95
N SER A 61 1.71 -6.93 2.65
CA SER A 61 1.67 -6.74 4.12
C SER A 61 2.42 -7.86 4.84
N ALA A 62 2.17 -9.11 4.49
CA ALA A 62 2.87 -10.27 5.07
C ALA A 62 4.39 -10.19 4.84
N CYS A 63 4.82 -9.79 3.64
CA CYS A 63 6.24 -9.59 3.32
C CYS A 63 6.85 -8.43 4.15
N LEU A 64 6.14 -7.33 4.31
CA LEU A 64 6.63 -6.19 5.09
C LEU A 64 6.75 -6.53 6.58
N VAL A 65 5.75 -7.21 7.16
CA VAL A 65 5.78 -7.61 8.58
C VAL A 65 6.95 -8.56 8.84
N THR A 66 7.07 -9.62 8.06
CA THR A 66 8.11 -10.62 8.24
C THR A 66 9.50 -10.15 7.81
N GLY A 67 9.55 -9.14 6.94
CA GLY A 67 10.78 -8.70 6.28
C GLY A 67 11.24 -9.61 5.13
N TYR A 68 10.52 -10.71 4.87
CA TYR A 68 10.83 -11.61 3.76
C TYR A 68 10.54 -10.90 2.43
N LYS A 69 11.57 -10.78 1.59
CA LYS A 69 11.51 -10.04 0.32
C LYS A 69 10.86 -8.64 0.44
N ALA A 70 11.00 -8.01 1.60
CA ALA A 70 10.33 -6.74 1.92
C ALA A 70 10.65 -5.62 0.91
N ARG A 71 11.86 -5.59 0.37
CA ARG A 71 12.27 -4.59 -0.63
C ARG A 71 11.48 -4.74 -1.93
N ILE A 72 11.34 -5.96 -2.43
CA ILE A 72 10.56 -6.25 -3.66
C ILE A 72 9.08 -5.96 -3.42
N ALA A 73 8.55 -6.41 -2.27
CA ALA A 73 7.17 -6.13 -1.88
C ALA A 73 6.90 -4.62 -1.80
N ALA A 74 7.77 -3.86 -1.14
CA ALA A 74 7.64 -2.41 -1.04
C ALA A 74 7.65 -1.73 -2.43
N PHE A 75 8.50 -2.18 -3.33
CA PHE A 75 8.56 -1.65 -4.69
C PHE A 75 7.29 -1.97 -5.50
N MET A 76 6.77 -3.19 -5.40
CA MET A 76 5.50 -3.55 -6.04
C MET A 76 4.31 -2.78 -5.44
N MET A 77 4.29 -2.62 -4.13
CA MET A 77 3.25 -1.84 -3.43
C MET A 77 3.33 -0.35 -3.77
N PHE A 78 4.51 0.19 -4.04
CA PHE A 78 4.68 1.55 -4.57
C PHE A 78 3.94 1.73 -5.90
N TRP A 79 4.14 0.85 -6.85
CA TRP A 79 3.47 0.93 -8.15
C TRP A 79 1.97 0.70 -8.03
N TYR A 80 1.55 -0.22 -7.19
CA TYR A 80 0.14 -0.42 -6.87
C TYR A 80 -0.50 0.86 -6.30
N THR A 81 0.13 1.48 -5.30
CA THR A 81 -0.37 2.72 -4.68
C THR A 81 -0.40 3.87 -5.67
N THR A 82 0.60 3.97 -6.55
CA THR A 82 0.62 4.95 -7.63
C THR A 82 -0.61 4.80 -8.53
N THR A 83 -0.88 3.58 -8.98
CA THR A 83 -2.03 3.27 -9.85
C THR A 83 -3.34 3.61 -9.16
N VAL A 84 -3.54 3.17 -7.93
CA VAL A 84 -4.75 3.46 -7.14
C VAL A 84 -4.93 4.96 -6.94
N THR A 85 -3.85 5.68 -6.66
CA THR A 85 -3.89 7.13 -6.44
C THR A 85 -4.36 7.86 -7.68
N VAL A 86 -3.84 7.51 -8.84
CA VAL A 86 -4.24 8.14 -10.12
C VAL A 86 -5.68 7.79 -10.48
N LEU A 87 -6.11 6.55 -10.27
CA LEU A 87 -7.44 6.10 -10.65
C LEU A 87 -8.55 6.56 -9.71
N PHE A 88 -8.30 6.62 -8.40
CA PHE A 88 -9.33 6.85 -7.39
C PHE A 88 -9.23 8.18 -6.65
N HIS A 89 -8.05 8.79 -6.61
CA HIS A 89 -7.79 10.05 -5.88
C HIS A 89 -7.33 11.18 -6.81
N ASN A 90 -7.84 11.19 -8.03
CA ASN A 90 -7.58 12.22 -9.03
C ASN A 90 -8.43 13.47 -8.75
N TYR A 91 -8.05 14.27 -7.74
CA TYR A 91 -8.80 15.44 -7.29
C TYR A 91 -9.00 16.49 -8.39
N TRP A 92 -8.10 16.56 -9.38
CA TRP A 92 -8.22 17.47 -10.53
C TRP A 92 -9.38 17.15 -11.48
N ALA A 93 -9.92 15.93 -11.41
CA ALA A 93 -11.09 15.49 -12.17
C ALA A 93 -12.34 15.28 -11.29
N SER A 94 -12.27 15.67 -10.02
CA SER A 94 -13.36 15.53 -9.05
C SER A 94 -14.25 16.79 -9.04
N SER A 95 -15.51 16.65 -8.58
CA SER A 95 -16.37 17.79 -8.31
C SER A 95 -15.78 18.67 -7.22
N GLU A 96 -16.13 19.98 -7.21
CA GLU A 96 -15.63 20.92 -6.18
C GLU A 96 -15.87 20.43 -4.75
N MET A 97 -17.03 19.81 -4.51
CA MET A 97 -17.41 19.27 -3.19
C MET A 97 -16.49 18.12 -2.76
N MET A 98 -15.98 17.31 -3.69
CA MET A 98 -15.14 16.14 -3.41
C MET A 98 -13.65 16.43 -3.55
N ALA A 99 -13.28 17.52 -4.23
CA ALA A 99 -11.90 17.81 -4.59
C ALA A 99 -10.96 17.91 -3.37
N ALA A 100 -11.38 18.61 -2.32
CA ALA A 100 -10.59 18.79 -1.10
C ALA A 100 -10.32 17.45 -0.39
N MET A 101 -11.30 16.56 -0.31
CA MET A 101 -11.15 15.24 0.28
C MET A 101 -10.23 14.35 -0.58
N GLN A 102 -10.42 14.36 -1.90
CA GLN A 102 -9.59 13.60 -2.82
C GLN A 102 -8.13 14.11 -2.85
N GLU A 103 -7.92 15.41 -2.73
CA GLU A 103 -6.58 15.98 -2.61
C GLU A 103 -5.88 15.53 -1.33
N THR A 104 -6.61 15.46 -0.22
CA THR A 104 -6.07 14.93 1.05
C THR A 104 -5.65 13.47 0.91
N HIS A 105 -6.47 12.64 0.28
CA HIS A 105 -6.10 11.24 -0.01
C HIS A 105 -4.91 11.13 -0.94
N PHE A 106 -4.83 11.97 -1.96
CA PHE A 106 -3.70 12.03 -2.87
C PHE A 106 -2.39 12.34 -2.12
N ARG A 107 -2.39 13.39 -1.30
CA ARG A 107 -1.22 13.80 -0.51
C ARG A 107 -0.78 12.70 0.47
N LYS A 108 -1.73 12.06 1.15
CA LYS A 108 -1.47 10.93 2.04
C LYS A 108 -0.82 9.76 1.27
N ASN A 109 -1.34 9.41 0.12
CA ASN A 109 -0.80 8.34 -0.70
C ASN A 109 0.59 8.68 -1.23
N LEU A 110 0.85 9.95 -1.57
CA LEU A 110 2.18 10.39 -1.96
C LEU A 110 3.21 10.18 -0.83
N ALA A 111 2.84 10.45 0.41
CA ALA A 111 3.70 10.17 1.58
C ALA A 111 3.93 8.66 1.77
N ILE A 112 2.91 7.83 1.59
CA ILE A 112 3.01 6.36 1.63
C ILE A 112 3.96 5.86 0.52
N MET A 113 3.82 6.38 -0.69
CA MET A 113 4.70 6.04 -1.82
C MET A 113 6.16 6.37 -1.51
N GLY A 114 6.43 7.53 -0.91
CA GLY A 114 7.76 7.91 -0.45
C GLY A 114 8.33 6.94 0.58
N GLY A 115 7.53 6.55 1.57
CA GLY A 115 7.90 5.54 2.56
C GLY A 115 8.19 4.17 1.95
N LEU A 116 7.39 3.75 0.98
CA LEU A 116 7.61 2.49 0.26
C LEU A 116 8.90 2.49 -0.57
N LEU A 117 9.23 3.60 -1.21
CA LEU A 117 10.51 3.75 -1.92
C LEU A 117 11.70 3.69 -0.96
N MET A 118 11.60 4.32 0.20
CA MET A 118 12.63 4.24 1.23
C MET A 118 12.81 2.80 1.72
N LEU A 119 11.72 2.07 1.94
CA LEU A 119 11.79 0.65 2.31
C LEU A 119 12.39 -0.20 1.18
N ALA A 120 12.04 0.05 -0.07
CA ALA A 120 12.59 -0.67 -1.21
C ALA A 120 14.10 -0.44 -1.39
N SER A 121 14.59 0.75 -1.04
CA SER A 121 16.02 1.10 -1.12
C SER A 121 16.84 0.65 0.08
N SER A 122 16.20 0.40 1.23
CA SER A 122 16.87 0.11 2.51
C SER A 122 17.03 -1.39 2.76
N VAL A 123 17.97 -1.73 3.65
CA VAL A 123 18.07 -3.09 4.21
C VAL A 123 16.96 -3.27 5.25
N PRO A 124 16.19 -4.38 5.21
CA PRO A 124 15.00 -4.59 6.03
C PRO A 124 15.22 -4.64 7.56
N GLY A 125 16.45 -4.55 8.03
CA GLY A 125 16.82 -4.60 9.44
C GLY A 125 17.14 -6.01 9.95
N LYS A 126 17.69 -6.08 11.18
CA LYS A 126 18.21 -7.34 11.77
C LYS A 126 17.12 -8.39 12.01
N TRP A 127 15.88 -7.98 12.23
CA TRP A 127 14.75 -8.86 12.52
C TRP A 127 13.91 -9.21 11.29
N ALA A 128 14.46 -9.01 10.11
CA ALA A 128 13.80 -9.41 8.87
C ALA A 128 14.20 -10.82 8.44
N ARG A 129 13.23 -11.62 8.04
CA ARG A 129 13.49 -12.94 7.43
C ARG A 129 14.18 -12.78 6.07
N GLY A 130 15.11 -13.64 5.76
CA GLY A 130 15.77 -13.68 4.44
C GLY A 130 16.94 -12.69 4.27
N ARG A 131 17.52 -12.23 5.35
CA ARG A 131 18.68 -11.32 5.32
C ARG A 131 19.94 -11.93 4.69
N ARG A 132 20.01 -13.25 4.54
CA ARG A 132 21.14 -13.92 3.89
C ARG A 132 20.88 -13.94 2.38
N GLY A 133 21.55 -13.07 1.63
CA GLY A 133 21.66 -13.18 0.18
C GLY A 133 20.78 -12.23 -0.65
N SER A 134 20.59 -10.99 -0.24
CA SER A 134 20.11 -9.94 -1.16
C SER A 134 21.10 -8.78 -1.21
#